data_267c37b9e5499acf581bcb66d516c6fb
#
_entry.id   267c37b9e5499acf581bcb66d516c6fb
#
_cell.length_a   1.000
_cell.length_b   1.000
_cell.length_c   1.000
_cell.angle_alpha   90.00
_cell.angle_beta   90.00
_cell.angle_gamma   90.00
#
_symmetry.space_group_name_H-M   'P 1'
#
loop_
_entity.id
_entity.type
_entity.pdbx_description
1 polymer ?
#
loop_
_entity_poly.entity_id
_entity_poly.type
_entity_poly.pdbx_seq_one_letter_code
_entity_poly.pdbx_strand_id
1 'polypeptide(L)'
;MSLKTHAKSLTASDQVIFEVPQGVQASAHGVMITGSGTLTLKYFNAAEAATYTIYSGLSITDEKTLDKAFDFSSGDKLIASGDSLSIFASVYSSGGDGGTGGTSGTYGPGPQELIAGNMTSGFFGEVSSYELFSGDELAFFTGVTEGTSQNSDIGWLKFAHNGKIKYIAKKSLRYSASWDHLYSRGLVYGTDDNGLAPRGDPVNQLVKVKRAGSEFIVRMMTGANADPFAASDPLYRTDDMYQMDIGGGSEWNELIYRASSGVPSDPATDGYTADRHGGPQAGTNLAEYSESDLGISSGNGRYTWCQEQSDEVSATRVVRGRNDLARFDRLTGSITGLNSGWRPALELVTSN
;
A
#
# COMPACT_ATOMS: atom_id res chain seq x y z
N MET A 1 16.26 7.18 -5.76
CA MET A 1 16.24 5.80 -6.31
C MET A 1 16.07 5.83 -7.79
N SER A 2 16.78 5.00 -8.50
CA SER A 2 16.63 4.89 -9.95
C SER A 2 16.26 3.44 -10.31
N LEU A 3 15.23 3.26 -11.14
CA LEU A 3 14.96 2.01 -11.80
C LEU A 3 15.83 1.94 -13.06
N LYS A 4 16.58 0.86 -13.23
CA LYS A 4 17.29 0.55 -14.47
C LYS A 4 16.87 -0.83 -14.94
N THR A 5 16.52 -0.93 -16.20
CA THR A 5 16.31 -2.23 -16.86
C THR A 5 17.61 -2.65 -17.52
N HIS A 6 18.10 -3.81 -17.16
CA HIS A 6 19.26 -4.45 -17.76
C HIS A 6 18.75 -5.53 -18.70
N ALA A 7 19.04 -5.37 -19.99
CA ALA A 7 18.67 -6.34 -21.02
C ALA A 7 19.95 -6.89 -21.66
N LYS A 8 20.05 -8.21 -21.82
CA LYS A 8 21.20 -8.85 -22.42
C LYS A 8 20.83 -10.15 -23.14
N SER A 9 21.36 -10.30 -24.35
CA SER A 9 21.36 -11.60 -25.02
C SER A 9 22.45 -12.48 -24.42
N LEU A 10 22.10 -13.69 -24.02
CA LEU A 10 23.01 -14.60 -23.35
C LEU A 10 23.80 -15.45 -24.33
N THR A 11 24.96 -15.89 -23.88
CA THR A 11 25.84 -16.88 -24.56
C THR A 11 26.07 -18.04 -23.60
N ALA A 12 26.68 -19.11 -24.09
CA ALA A 12 27.01 -20.28 -23.28
C ALA A 12 27.96 -19.98 -22.10
N SER A 13 28.68 -18.84 -22.13
CA SER A 13 29.57 -18.44 -21.04
C SER A 13 28.88 -17.46 -20.10
N ASP A 14 29.31 -17.49 -18.83
CA ASP A 14 28.81 -16.59 -17.78
C ASP A 14 29.01 -15.12 -18.16
N GLN A 15 27.96 -14.35 -18.02
CA GLN A 15 27.92 -12.92 -18.30
C GLN A 15 27.34 -12.18 -17.11
N VAL A 16 28.00 -11.10 -16.71
CA VAL A 16 27.43 -10.18 -15.72
C VAL A 16 26.27 -9.44 -16.35
N ILE A 17 25.08 -9.56 -15.76
CA ILE A 17 23.88 -8.85 -16.16
C ILE A 17 23.87 -7.47 -15.57
N PHE A 18 24.16 -7.36 -14.28
CA PHE A 18 24.44 -6.10 -13.61
C PHE A 18 25.40 -6.34 -12.43
N GLU A 19 26.05 -5.27 -12.01
CA GLU A 19 26.86 -5.18 -10.80
C GLU A 19 26.42 -3.98 -9.99
N VAL A 20 26.29 -4.15 -8.68
CA VAL A 20 25.87 -3.08 -7.78
C VAL A 20 27.07 -2.16 -7.50
N PRO A 21 26.95 -0.85 -7.80
CA PRO A 21 28.04 0.10 -7.53
C PRO A 21 28.42 0.17 -6.05
N GLN A 22 29.61 0.67 -5.77
CA GLN A 22 30.08 0.87 -4.40
C GLN A 22 29.16 1.84 -3.63
N GLY A 23 28.79 1.49 -2.40
CA GLY A 23 27.93 2.28 -1.55
C GLY A 23 26.43 2.22 -1.92
N VAL A 24 26.06 1.36 -2.87
CA VAL A 24 24.68 1.19 -3.34
C VAL A 24 24.14 -0.14 -2.83
N GLN A 25 22.87 -0.18 -2.48
CA GLN A 25 22.09 -1.42 -2.37
C GLN A 25 21.12 -1.50 -3.55
N ALA A 26 20.83 -2.69 -4.02
CA ALA A 26 19.94 -2.90 -5.14
C ALA A 26 19.04 -4.11 -4.90
N SER A 27 17.87 -4.12 -5.52
CA SER A 27 17.03 -5.29 -5.60
C SER A 27 16.62 -5.52 -7.05
N ALA A 28 16.69 -6.75 -7.53
CA ALA A 28 16.14 -7.14 -8.81
C ALA A 28 14.76 -7.78 -8.60
N HIS A 29 13.77 -7.21 -9.24
CA HIS A 29 12.39 -7.72 -9.27
C HIS A 29 12.01 -8.03 -10.71
N GLY A 30 11.29 -9.13 -10.93
CA GLY A 30 10.81 -9.47 -12.26
C GLY A 30 11.95 -9.75 -13.24
N VAL A 31 12.80 -10.72 -12.93
CA VAL A 31 13.76 -11.21 -13.92
C VAL A 31 13.01 -12.04 -14.95
N MET A 32 12.87 -11.50 -16.14
CA MET A 32 12.21 -12.14 -17.28
C MET A 32 13.26 -12.72 -18.22
N ILE A 33 13.05 -13.94 -18.67
CA ILE A 33 13.89 -14.63 -19.64
C ILE A 33 13.04 -14.99 -20.84
N THR A 34 13.51 -14.67 -22.04
CA THR A 34 12.83 -14.99 -23.29
C THR A 34 13.74 -15.81 -24.21
N GLY A 35 13.13 -16.62 -25.08
CA GLY A 35 13.83 -17.48 -26.02
C GLY A 35 13.66 -18.96 -25.72
N SER A 36 14.44 -19.79 -26.38
CA SER A 36 14.38 -21.24 -26.20
C SER A 36 15.78 -21.80 -25.96
N GLY A 37 16.01 -22.32 -24.76
CA GLY A 37 17.35 -22.80 -24.36
C GLY A 37 17.42 -23.19 -22.91
N THR A 38 18.63 -23.30 -22.40
CA THR A 38 18.92 -23.69 -21.02
C THR A 38 19.63 -22.55 -20.28
N LEU A 39 19.02 -22.08 -19.19
CA LEU A 39 19.53 -21.00 -18.36
C LEU A 39 20.34 -21.52 -17.18
N THR A 40 21.48 -20.91 -16.93
CA THR A 40 22.13 -20.93 -15.62
C THR A 40 22.16 -19.51 -15.06
N LEU A 41 21.64 -19.32 -13.83
CA LEU A 41 21.60 -18.04 -13.13
C LEU A 41 22.42 -18.17 -11.85
N LYS A 42 23.29 -17.20 -11.60
CA LYS A 42 24.20 -17.15 -10.47
C LYS A 42 24.14 -15.81 -9.77
N TYR A 43 24.45 -15.83 -8.49
CA TYR A 43 24.64 -14.66 -7.64
C TYR A 43 26.08 -14.63 -7.12
N PHE A 44 26.78 -13.55 -7.32
CA PHE A 44 28.08 -13.29 -6.70
C PHE A 44 27.89 -12.39 -5.49
N ASN A 45 28.30 -12.88 -4.31
CA ASN A 45 28.32 -12.11 -3.07
C ASN A 45 29.71 -11.49 -2.90
N ALA A 46 29.78 -10.17 -2.96
CA ALA A 46 31.06 -9.45 -2.89
C ALA A 46 31.70 -9.50 -1.49
N ALA A 47 30.91 -9.54 -0.44
CA ALA A 47 31.41 -9.59 0.94
C ALA A 47 32.07 -10.94 1.26
N GLU A 48 31.59 -12.03 0.68
CA GLU A 48 32.12 -13.38 0.85
C GLU A 48 33.11 -13.78 -0.27
N ALA A 49 33.22 -12.97 -1.34
CA ALA A 49 33.93 -13.27 -2.57
C ALA A 49 33.52 -14.64 -3.19
N ALA A 50 32.24 -15.00 -3.04
CA ALA A 50 31.71 -16.30 -3.43
C ALA A 50 30.60 -16.18 -4.48
N THR A 51 30.50 -17.18 -5.36
CA THR A 51 29.45 -17.28 -6.38
C THR A 51 28.51 -18.44 -6.04
N TYR A 52 27.24 -18.15 -5.96
CA TYR A 52 26.17 -19.11 -5.68
C TYR A 52 25.35 -19.36 -6.93
N THR A 53 25.06 -20.60 -7.24
CA THR A 53 24.16 -20.96 -8.34
C THR A 53 22.73 -20.94 -7.85
N ILE A 54 21.91 -20.08 -8.44
CA ILE A 54 20.47 -19.96 -8.14
C ILE A 54 19.68 -20.99 -8.94
N TYR A 55 19.96 -21.06 -10.24
CA TYR A 55 19.40 -22.05 -11.15
C TYR A 55 20.52 -22.63 -12.01
N SER A 56 20.50 -23.96 -12.19
CA SER A 56 21.42 -24.66 -13.09
C SER A 56 20.59 -25.52 -14.04
N GLY A 57 20.73 -25.26 -15.34
CA GLY A 57 20.06 -26.06 -16.36
C GLY A 57 18.54 -25.84 -16.43
N LEU A 58 18.05 -24.65 -16.06
CA LEU A 58 16.62 -24.33 -16.16
C LEU A 58 16.20 -24.25 -17.63
N SER A 59 15.31 -25.11 -18.07
CA SER A 59 14.78 -25.11 -19.44
C SER A 59 13.81 -23.95 -19.64
N ILE A 60 14.02 -23.17 -20.68
CA ILE A 60 13.17 -22.09 -21.14
C ILE A 60 12.68 -22.45 -22.54
N THR A 61 11.39 -22.36 -22.79
CA THR A 61 10.80 -22.75 -24.08
C THR A 61 10.11 -21.60 -24.80
N ASP A 62 9.94 -20.45 -24.14
CA ASP A 62 9.37 -19.22 -24.72
C ASP A 62 9.72 -18.05 -23.83
N GLU A 63 8.88 -17.77 -22.83
CA GLU A 63 9.09 -16.73 -21.83
C GLU A 63 8.94 -17.32 -20.43
N LYS A 64 9.79 -16.88 -19.52
CA LYS A 64 9.71 -17.22 -18.11
C LYS A 64 10.08 -16.04 -17.24
N THR A 65 9.17 -15.69 -16.35
CA THR A 65 9.44 -14.75 -15.27
C THR A 65 9.86 -15.50 -14.01
N LEU A 66 10.93 -15.06 -13.38
CA LEU A 66 11.35 -15.56 -12.08
C LEU A 66 10.72 -14.68 -11.00
N ASP A 67 9.78 -15.27 -10.26
CA ASP A 67 8.98 -14.55 -9.24
C ASP A 67 9.74 -14.32 -7.91
N LYS A 68 11.06 -14.44 -7.93
CA LYS A 68 11.90 -14.14 -6.76
C LYS A 68 12.51 -12.76 -6.88
N ALA A 69 12.34 -11.97 -5.82
CA ALA A 69 13.16 -10.80 -5.61
C ALA A 69 14.56 -11.22 -5.13
N PHE A 70 15.57 -10.56 -5.65
CA PHE A 70 16.96 -10.74 -5.23
C PHE A 70 17.48 -9.42 -4.67
N ASP A 71 17.91 -9.44 -3.41
CA ASP A 71 18.55 -8.28 -2.78
C ASP A 71 20.06 -8.40 -2.92
N PHE A 72 20.69 -7.29 -3.29
CA PHE A 72 22.10 -7.16 -3.57
C PHE A 72 22.72 -6.05 -2.76
N SER A 73 23.90 -6.31 -2.24
CA SER A 73 24.74 -5.32 -1.57
C SER A 73 25.81 -4.76 -2.53
N SER A 74 26.50 -3.74 -2.10
CA SER A 74 27.58 -3.11 -2.86
C SER A 74 28.61 -4.13 -3.37
N GLY A 75 28.84 -4.13 -4.67
CA GLY A 75 29.76 -5.04 -5.34
C GLY A 75 29.18 -6.41 -5.73
N ASP A 76 27.96 -6.73 -5.30
CA ASP A 76 27.28 -7.97 -5.71
C ASP A 76 26.91 -7.95 -7.19
N LYS A 77 26.77 -9.13 -7.78
CA LYS A 77 26.48 -9.28 -9.22
C LYS A 77 25.41 -10.34 -9.48
N LEU A 78 24.55 -10.06 -10.45
CA LEU A 78 23.75 -11.08 -11.10
C LEU A 78 24.47 -11.55 -12.35
N ILE A 79 24.65 -12.85 -12.49
CA ILE A 79 25.39 -13.49 -13.57
C ILE A 79 24.48 -14.51 -14.23
N ALA A 80 24.45 -14.54 -15.55
CA ALA A 80 23.68 -15.52 -16.30
C ALA A 80 24.45 -16.05 -17.50
N SER A 81 24.16 -17.28 -17.89
CA SER A 81 24.58 -17.89 -19.13
C SER A 81 23.47 -18.75 -19.73
N GLY A 82 23.46 -18.86 -21.08
CA GLY A 82 22.47 -19.65 -21.82
C GLY A 82 22.48 -19.29 -23.30
N ASP A 83 22.44 -20.29 -24.16
CA ASP A 83 22.39 -20.07 -25.60
C ASP A 83 20.96 -19.74 -26.04
N SER A 84 20.83 -18.80 -26.99
CA SER A 84 19.56 -18.41 -27.60
C SER A 84 18.53 -17.83 -26.63
N LEU A 85 18.99 -17.26 -25.51
CA LEU A 85 18.17 -16.62 -24.49
C LEU A 85 18.47 -15.12 -24.40
N SER A 86 17.47 -14.36 -24.01
CA SER A 86 17.63 -12.97 -23.56
C SER A 86 17.10 -12.83 -22.14
N ILE A 87 17.82 -12.09 -21.31
CA ILE A 87 17.43 -11.80 -19.93
C ILE A 87 17.14 -10.31 -19.79
N PHE A 88 16.08 -10.00 -19.07
CA PHE A 88 15.68 -8.66 -18.69
C PHE A 88 15.54 -8.62 -17.18
N ALA A 89 16.32 -7.79 -16.52
CA ALA A 89 16.25 -7.62 -15.07
C ALA A 89 15.92 -6.17 -14.75
N SER A 90 14.80 -5.96 -14.07
CA SER A 90 14.46 -4.66 -13.52
C SER A 90 15.17 -4.51 -12.18
N VAL A 91 16.17 -3.64 -12.14
CA VAL A 91 17.00 -3.40 -10.96
C VAL A 91 16.72 -2.03 -10.40
N TYR A 92 16.35 -2.01 -9.17
CA TYR A 92 16.15 -0.81 -8.38
C TYR A 92 17.39 -0.58 -7.52
N SER A 93 17.99 0.58 -7.62
CA SER A 93 19.14 0.93 -6.79
C SER A 93 18.82 2.08 -5.84
N SER A 94 19.15 1.91 -4.59
CA SER A 94 19.15 2.95 -3.57
C SER A 94 20.59 3.35 -3.29
N GLY A 95 20.93 4.61 -3.62
CA GLY A 95 22.23 5.16 -3.26
C GLY A 95 22.91 5.86 -4.43
N GLY A 96 23.22 7.08 -4.23
CA GLY A 96 23.99 7.90 -5.15
C GLY A 96 23.74 9.39 -4.94
N ASP A 97 23.63 9.80 -3.71
CA ASP A 97 24.09 11.09 -3.19
C ASP A 97 24.16 10.93 -1.67
N GLY A 98 25.37 10.85 -1.15
CA GLY A 98 25.83 11.02 0.22
C GLY A 98 24.93 10.78 1.43
N GLY A 99 24.04 9.80 1.39
CA GLY A 99 23.19 9.42 2.51
C GLY A 99 23.49 7.99 2.95
N THR A 100 23.94 7.85 4.15
CA THR A 100 24.17 6.62 4.91
C THR A 100 23.16 5.55 4.60
N GLY A 101 23.63 4.31 4.38
CA GLY A 101 22.84 3.12 4.07
C GLY A 101 21.55 3.03 4.89
N GLY A 102 20.47 2.70 4.21
CA GLY A 102 19.14 2.66 4.80
C GLY A 102 18.99 1.62 5.89
N THR A 103 19.46 1.94 7.07
CA THR A 103 18.78 1.48 8.27
C THR A 103 17.36 2.02 8.18
N SER A 104 16.36 1.15 8.31
CA SER A 104 14.99 1.59 8.56
C SER A 104 15.08 2.74 9.57
N GLY A 105 14.78 3.97 9.12
CA GLY A 105 14.83 5.11 10.02
C GLY A 105 13.87 4.85 11.18
N THR A 106 14.00 5.60 12.26
CA THR A 106 13.16 5.47 13.45
C THR A 106 11.67 5.39 13.12
N TYR A 107 11.29 5.95 11.95
CA TYR A 107 9.90 5.99 11.47
C TYR A 107 9.65 5.06 10.27
N GLY A 108 10.44 4.01 10.07
CA GLY A 108 10.25 3.05 8.98
C GLY A 108 10.64 3.61 7.60
N PRO A 109 10.31 2.91 6.48
CA PRO A 109 10.66 3.32 5.12
C PRO A 109 10.18 4.71 4.73
N GLY A 110 10.83 5.30 3.73
CA GLY A 110 10.50 6.62 3.17
C GLY A 110 10.96 7.79 4.02
N PRO A 111 10.40 9.00 3.83
CA PRO A 111 10.82 10.22 4.50
C PRO A 111 10.81 10.11 6.02
N GLN A 112 11.80 10.72 6.69
CA GLN A 112 11.97 10.65 8.14
C GLN A 112 11.58 11.96 8.86
N GLU A 113 11.30 13.01 8.09
CA GLU A 113 10.90 14.32 8.60
C GLU A 113 9.46 14.62 8.22
N LEU A 114 8.72 15.24 9.13
CA LEU A 114 7.37 15.72 8.86
C LEU A 114 7.39 16.92 7.93
N ILE A 115 6.63 16.85 6.85
CA ILE A 115 6.39 17.99 5.95
C ILE A 115 5.34 18.93 6.56
N ALA A 116 4.34 18.34 7.23
CA ALA A 116 3.25 19.10 7.87
C ALA A 116 2.75 18.41 9.13
N GLY A 117 2.17 19.19 10.05
CA GLY A 117 1.57 18.67 11.28
C GLY A 117 2.60 18.29 12.35
N ASN A 118 2.26 17.29 13.15
CA ASN A 118 3.08 16.77 14.25
C ASN A 118 2.83 15.26 14.42
N MET A 119 3.43 14.61 15.44
CA MET A 119 3.30 13.17 15.66
C MET A 119 1.88 12.72 16.05
N THR A 120 1.00 13.63 16.48
CA THR A 120 -0.42 13.31 16.72
C THR A 120 -1.21 13.23 15.42
N SER A 121 -0.97 14.17 14.51
CA SER A 121 -1.55 14.20 13.16
C SER A 121 -0.58 14.95 12.24
N GLY A 122 0.11 14.23 11.38
CA GLY A 122 1.16 14.78 10.53
C GLY A 122 1.40 13.97 9.27
N PHE A 123 2.11 14.57 8.33
CA PHE A 123 2.43 14.00 7.04
C PHE A 123 3.93 14.05 6.77
N PHE A 124 4.49 12.92 6.40
CA PHE A 124 5.90 12.79 6.03
C PHE A 124 6.14 12.89 4.53
N GLY A 125 5.13 12.61 3.71
CA GLY A 125 5.28 12.56 2.25
C GLY A 125 4.87 11.23 1.63
N GLU A 126 5.23 11.06 0.37
CA GLU A 126 4.99 9.81 -0.38
C GLU A 126 6.11 8.80 -0.15
N VAL A 127 5.73 7.53 -0.20
CA VAL A 127 6.65 6.38 -0.22
C VAL A 127 6.32 5.55 -1.44
N SER A 128 7.32 5.20 -2.23
CA SER A 128 7.09 4.41 -3.44
C SER A 128 6.60 2.99 -3.09
N SER A 129 5.85 2.38 -4.01
CA SER A 129 5.46 0.97 -3.91
C SER A 129 6.68 0.06 -3.77
N TYR A 130 7.78 0.45 -4.35
CA TYR A 130 9.04 -0.26 -4.27
C TYR A 130 9.66 -0.24 -2.87
N GLU A 131 9.68 0.91 -2.20
CA GLU A 131 10.22 1.04 -0.83
C GLU A 131 9.38 0.28 0.19
N LEU A 132 8.07 0.13 -0.09
CA LEU A 132 7.14 -0.50 0.82
C LEU A 132 6.57 -1.78 0.20
N PHE A 133 5.46 -1.72 -0.51
CA PHE A 133 4.85 -2.84 -1.23
C PHE A 133 4.13 -2.32 -2.47
N SER A 134 4.20 -3.06 -3.57
CA SER A 134 3.21 -2.92 -4.63
C SER A 134 1.87 -3.53 -4.20
N GLY A 135 0.79 -3.12 -4.87
CA GLY A 135 -0.53 -3.66 -4.57
C GLY A 135 -0.62 -5.17 -4.78
N ASP A 136 0.05 -5.68 -5.80
CA ASP A 136 0.06 -7.10 -6.13
C ASP A 136 0.92 -7.92 -5.14
N GLU A 137 2.07 -7.38 -4.73
CA GLU A 137 2.88 -8.01 -3.67
C GLU A 137 2.10 -8.09 -2.35
N LEU A 138 1.46 -6.98 -1.94
CA LEU A 138 0.70 -6.98 -0.70
C LEU A 138 -0.48 -7.94 -0.76
N ALA A 139 -1.22 -7.98 -1.89
CA ALA A 139 -2.31 -8.94 -2.10
C ALA A 139 -1.81 -10.39 -2.02
N PHE A 140 -0.65 -10.68 -2.61
CA PHE A 140 -0.02 -12.00 -2.53
C PHE A 140 0.33 -12.39 -1.09
N PHE A 141 1.03 -11.53 -0.35
CA PHE A 141 1.45 -11.81 1.04
C PHE A 141 0.27 -11.95 2.00
N THR A 142 -0.83 -11.27 1.74
CA THR A 142 -2.02 -11.28 2.58
C THR A 142 -3.11 -12.24 2.10
N GLY A 143 -2.90 -12.90 0.96
CA GLY A 143 -3.83 -13.87 0.39
C GLY A 143 -5.13 -13.24 -0.16
N VAL A 144 -5.10 -11.96 -0.55
CA VAL A 144 -6.24 -11.30 -1.20
C VAL A 144 -6.33 -11.73 -2.65
N THR A 145 -7.30 -12.57 -2.96
CA THR A 145 -7.54 -13.14 -4.30
C THR A 145 -8.77 -12.56 -4.99
N GLU A 146 -9.71 -12.00 -4.23
CA GLU A 146 -10.93 -11.40 -4.77
C GLU A 146 -10.67 -10.03 -5.38
N GLY A 147 -11.47 -9.68 -6.38
CA GLY A 147 -11.39 -8.42 -7.10
C GLY A 147 -10.28 -8.38 -8.14
N THR A 148 -10.16 -7.23 -8.79
CA THR A 148 -9.21 -6.98 -9.87
C THR A 148 -8.13 -6.01 -9.40
N SER A 149 -6.87 -6.32 -9.67
CA SER A 149 -5.73 -5.45 -9.40
C SER A 149 -5.85 -4.13 -10.17
N GLN A 150 -5.49 -3.05 -9.50
CA GLN A 150 -5.35 -1.72 -10.10
C GLN A 150 -4.34 -0.91 -9.28
N ASN A 151 -3.77 0.12 -9.89
CA ASN A 151 -2.88 1.06 -9.19
C ASN A 151 -1.75 0.38 -8.38
N SER A 152 -1.29 -0.81 -8.82
CA SER A 152 -0.34 -1.62 -8.04
C SER A 152 0.91 -0.82 -7.62
N ASP A 153 1.40 0.05 -8.51
CA ASP A 153 2.62 0.83 -8.29
C ASP A 153 2.38 2.29 -7.86
N ILE A 154 1.15 2.62 -7.42
CA ILE A 154 0.78 4.00 -7.09
C ILE A 154 1.53 4.57 -5.88
N GLY A 155 2.04 3.71 -5.00
CA GLY A 155 2.72 4.11 -3.78
C GLY A 155 1.79 4.42 -2.60
N TRP A 156 2.37 5.00 -1.58
CA TRP A 156 1.81 5.15 -0.25
C TRP A 156 1.96 6.57 0.27
N LEU A 157 1.02 7.00 1.07
CA LEU A 157 1.09 8.24 1.84
C LEU A 157 1.51 7.88 3.27
N LYS A 158 2.60 8.49 3.76
CA LYS A 158 3.14 8.23 5.09
C LYS A 158 2.70 9.31 6.07
N PHE A 159 2.05 8.87 7.13
CA PHE A 159 1.49 9.74 8.16
C PHE A 159 2.03 9.42 9.56
N ALA A 160 2.04 10.44 10.42
CA ALA A 160 1.99 10.27 11.87
C ALA A 160 0.53 10.38 12.33
N HIS A 161 0.09 9.47 13.17
CA HIS A 161 -1.24 9.51 13.76
C HIS A 161 -1.23 8.90 15.17
N ASN A 162 -1.56 9.72 16.16
CA ASN A 162 -1.56 9.32 17.58
C ASN A 162 -0.23 8.66 18.03
N GLY A 163 0.90 9.23 17.60
CA GLY A 163 2.24 8.74 17.92
C GLY A 163 2.70 7.51 17.13
N LYS A 164 1.87 6.98 16.22
CA LYS A 164 2.19 5.84 15.37
C LYS A 164 2.47 6.27 13.94
N ILE A 165 3.26 5.49 13.23
CA ILE A 165 3.52 5.69 11.80
C ILE A 165 2.58 4.80 11.01
N LYS A 166 1.87 5.40 10.06
CA LYS A 166 0.91 4.73 9.20
C LYS A 166 1.20 5.05 7.73
N TYR A 167 1.04 4.04 6.91
CA TYR A 167 1.13 4.14 5.47
C TYR A 167 -0.22 3.79 4.88
N ILE A 168 -0.80 4.69 4.13
CA ILE A 168 -2.10 4.46 3.48
C ILE A 168 -1.86 4.43 1.98
N ALA A 169 -2.36 3.41 1.31
CA ALA A 169 -2.25 3.33 -0.14
C ALA A 169 -2.84 4.60 -0.78
N LYS A 170 -2.10 5.25 -1.69
CA LYS A 170 -2.51 6.52 -2.28
C LYS A 170 -3.84 6.44 -3.03
N LYS A 171 -4.13 5.25 -3.62
CA LYS A 171 -5.43 4.88 -4.23
C LYS A 171 -5.79 3.46 -3.82
N SER A 172 -7.03 3.04 -4.08
CA SER A 172 -7.40 1.64 -3.92
C SER A 172 -6.56 0.75 -4.83
N LEU A 173 -6.00 -0.32 -4.27
CA LEU A 173 -5.10 -1.25 -4.97
C LEU A 173 -5.85 -2.36 -5.71
N ARG A 174 -7.09 -2.63 -5.31
CA ARG A 174 -8.00 -3.54 -5.99
C ARG A 174 -9.41 -2.97 -5.99
N TYR A 175 -10.19 -3.30 -7.01
CA TYR A 175 -11.63 -3.04 -7.06
C TYR A 175 -12.42 -4.34 -7.14
N SER A 176 -13.72 -4.28 -6.87
CA SER A 176 -14.58 -5.47 -6.77
C SER A 176 -14.12 -6.47 -5.70
N ALA A 177 -13.45 -6.01 -4.66
CA ALA A 177 -13.15 -6.79 -3.48
C ALA A 177 -14.22 -6.51 -2.42
N SER A 178 -14.76 -7.55 -1.79
CA SER A 178 -15.75 -7.42 -0.73
C SER A 178 -15.09 -7.22 0.64
N TRP A 179 -15.79 -6.55 1.54
CA TRP A 179 -15.35 -6.42 2.93
C TRP A 179 -15.26 -7.80 3.61
N ASP A 180 -16.25 -8.67 3.34
CA ASP A 180 -16.30 -10.01 3.91
C ASP A 180 -15.11 -10.88 3.51
N HIS A 181 -14.64 -10.76 2.24
CA HIS A 181 -13.40 -11.40 1.81
C HIS A 181 -12.19 -10.86 2.57
N LEU A 182 -12.07 -9.54 2.70
CA LEU A 182 -10.95 -8.93 3.43
C LEU A 182 -10.95 -9.32 4.91
N TYR A 183 -12.13 -9.41 5.54
CA TYR A 183 -12.27 -9.94 6.89
C TYR A 183 -11.81 -11.39 6.99
N SER A 184 -12.19 -12.24 6.04
CA SER A 184 -11.78 -13.65 6.01
C SER A 184 -10.25 -13.84 5.88
N ARG A 185 -9.55 -12.79 5.48
CA ARG A 185 -8.07 -12.74 5.40
C ARG A 185 -7.43 -12.07 6.60
N GLY A 186 -8.21 -11.65 7.59
CA GLY A 186 -7.70 -10.99 8.79
C GLY A 186 -7.25 -9.54 8.59
N LEU A 187 -7.78 -8.85 7.57
CA LEU A 187 -7.25 -7.56 7.09
C LEU A 187 -8.10 -6.34 7.48
N VAL A 188 -9.06 -6.49 8.39
CA VAL A 188 -9.95 -5.39 8.72
C VAL A 188 -9.44 -4.59 9.91
N TYR A 189 -9.23 -5.23 11.06
CA TYR A 189 -9.04 -4.52 12.34
C TYR A 189 -7.56 -4.33 12.74
N GLY A 190 -6.69 -5.25 12.36
CA GLY A 190 -5.28 -5.21 12.76
C GLY A 190 -5.05 -5.54 14.24
N THR A 191 -5.99 -6.22 14.88
CA THR A 191 -5.96 -6.61 16.31
C THR A 191 -5.80 -8.12 16.48
N ASP A 192 -5.20 -8.55 17.59
CA ASP A 192 -5.03 -9.97 17.92
C ASP A 192 -6.30 -10.56 18.55
N ASP A 193 -7.41 -10.34 17.85
CA ASP A 193 -8.74 -10.86 18.17
C ASP A 193 -9.56 -10.97 16.87
N ASN A 194 -10.85 -11.21 16.99
CA ASN A 194 -11.74 -11.36 15.85
C ASN A 194 -12.43 -10.04 15.46
N GLY A 195 -12.21 -8.94 16.17
CA GLY A 195 -12.96 -7.72 15.99
C GLY A 195 -14.47 -7.95 16.08
N LEU A 196 -15.25 -7.11 15.41
CA LEU A 196 -16.68 -7.35 15.23
C LEU A 196 -16.88 -8.31 14.05
N ALA A 197 -16.95 -9.61 14.33
CA ALA A 197 -17.08 -10.63 13.30
C ALA A 197 -18.38 -10.47 12.50
N PRO A 198 -18.34 -10.60 11.17
CA PRO A 198 -19.55 -10.70 10.35
C PRO A 198 -20.28 -12.03 10.63
N ARG A 199 -21.42 -12.22 9.96
CA ARG A 199 -22.08 -13.54 9.98
C ARG A 199 -21.15 -14.58 9.32
N GLY A 200 -20.62 -15.50 10.10
CA GLY A 200 -19.69 -16.53 9.68
C GLY A 200 -18.71 -16.89 10.78
N ASP A 201 -17.67 -17.64 10.42
CA ASP A 201 -16.64 -18.04 11.36
C ASP A 201 -15.75 -16.84 11.72
N PRO A 202 -15.51 -16.58 13.02
CA PRO A 202 -14.62 -15.52 13.44
C PRO A 202 -13.16 -15.81 13.00
N VAL A 203 -12.49 -14.78 12.50
CA VAL A 203 -11.10 -14.86 12.01
C VAL A 203 -10.25 -13.84 12.78
N ASN A 204 -9.09 -14.26 13.27
CA ASN A 204 -8.13 -13.36 13.90
C ASN A 204 -7.70 -12.29 12.89
N GLN A 205 -7.70 -11.04 13.34
CA GLN A 205 -7.49 -9.87 12.48
C GLN A 205 -6.06 -9.31 12.51
N LEU A 206 -5.11 -10.02 13.11
CA LEU A 206 -3.72 -9.60 13.13
C LEU A 206 -2.90 -10.23 12.01
N VAL A 207 -2.80 -9.54 10.90
CA VAL A 207 -1.91 -9.90 9.79
C VAL A 207 -0.71 -8.99 9.76
N LYS A 208 0.47 -9.56 9.72
CA LYS A 208 1.74 -8.84 9.68
C LYS A 208 2.53 -9.18 8.43
N VAL A 209 3.16 -8.17 7.86
CA VAL A 209 4.09 -8.30 6.73
C VAL A 209 5.41 -7.61 7.05
N LYS A 210 6.48 -8.05 6.40
CA LYS A 210 7.83 -7.47 6.60
C LYS A 210 8.39 -6.90 5.32
N ARG A 211 9.01 -5.72 5.43
CA ARG A 211 9.72 -5.07 4.32
C ARG A 211 10.86 -4.21 4.86
N ALA A 212 12.03 -4.26 4.22
CA ALA A 212 13.19 -3.43 4.54
C ALA A 212 13.56 -3.42 6.04
N GLY A 213 13.46 -4.57 6.71
CA GLY A 213 13.75 -4.72 8.15
C GLY A 213 12.65 -4.23 9.09
N SER A 214 11.57 -3.65 8.57
CA SER A 214 10.41 -3.22 9.35
C SER A 214 9.28 -4.24 9.27
N GLU A 215 8.48 -4.32 10.33
CA GLU A 215 7.26 -5.12 10.41
C GLU A 215 6.04 -4.19 10.39
N PHE A 216 4.98 -4.59 9.70
CA PHE A 216 3.77 -3.80 9.55
C PHE A 216 2.54 -4.66 9.83
N ILE A 217 1.58 -4.09 10.54
CA ILE A 217 0.22 -4.63 10.65
C ILE A 217 -0.57 -4.14 9.44
N VAL A 218 -1.20 -5.07 8.71
CA VAL A 218 -2.05 -4.75 7.56
C VAL A 218 -3.51 -4.70 8.01
N ARG A 219 -4.19 -3.60 7.72
CA ARG A 219 -5.59 -3.42 8.08
C ARG A 219 -6.31 -2.43 7.16
N MET A 220 -7.58 -2.24 7.38
CA MET A 220 -8.32 -1.09 6.81
C MET A 220 -8.15 0.15 7.70
N MET A 221 -8.46 1.31 7.14
CA MET A 221 -8.61 2.54 7.89
C MET A 221 -9.92 2.55 8.68
N THR A 222 -9.98 3.32 9.75
CA THR A 222 -11.24 3.75 10.33
C THR A 222 -11.88 4.82 9.44
N GLY A 223 -13.18 4.70 9.21
CA GLY A 223 -13.98 5.63 8.41
C GLY A 223 -15.07 6.33 9.21
N ALA A 224 -15.28 5.91 10.47
CA ALA A 224 -16.20 6.46 11.43
C ALA A 224 -15.53 6.60 12.80
N ASN A 225 -16.17 7.29 13.74
CA ASN A 225 -15.63 7.54 15.08
C ASN A 225 -15.99 6.45 16.10
N ALA A 226 -16.79 5.48 15.71
CA ALA A 226 -17.20 4.35 16.55
C ALA A 226 -17.43 3.09 15.71
N ASP A 227 -17.25 1.92 16.31
CA ASP A 227 -17.56 0.63 15.72
C ASP A 227 -18.28 -0.26 16.76
N PRO A 228 -19.55 -0.60 16.59
CA PRO A 228 -20.42 -0.17 15.49
C PRO A 228 -20.71 1.32 15.53
N PHE A 229 -20.91 1.94 14.36
CA PHE A 229 -21.38 3.31 14.30
C PHE A 229 -22.90 3.34 14.40
N ALA A 230 -23.43 4.31 15.16
CA ALA A 230 -24.86 4.53 15.28
C ALA A 230 -25.35 5.33 14.07
N ALA A 231 -26.19 4.75 13.23
CA ALA A 231 -26.74 5.45 12.07
C ALA A 231 -27.66 6.63 12.48
N SER A 232 -28.17 6.61 13.72
CA SER A 232 -28.91 7.71 14.32
C SER A 232 -28.01 8.80 14.92
N ASP A 233 -26.70 8.61 14.95
CA ASP A 233 -25.76 9.59 15.50
C ASP A 233 -25.85 10.89 14.66
N PRO A 234 -26.10 12.05 15.30
CA PRO A 234 -26.17 13.33 14.59
C PRO A 234 -24.87 13.73 13.91
N LEU A 235 -23.74 13.05 14.20
CA LEU A 235 -22.47 13.20 13.51
C LEU A 235 -22.52 12.62 12.08
N TYR A 236 -23.45 11.70 11.79
CA TYR A 236 -23.66 11.15 10.46
C TYR A 236 -24.91 11.75 9.85
N ARG A 237 -24.80 12.91 9.26
CA ARG A 237 -25.95 13.58 8.62
C ARG A 237 -26.35 12.85 7.35
N THR A 238 -27.66 12.61 7.24
CA THR A 238 -28.29 12.20 6.00
C THR A 238 -29.03 13.41 5.44
N ASP A 239 -28.56 13.97 4.33
CA ASP A 239 -29.46 14.73 3.48
C ASP A 239 -29.96 13.81 2.33
N ASP A 240 -30.89 14.28 1.53
CA ASP A 240 -31.72 13.47 0.60
C ASP A 240 -30.92 12.56 -0.36
N MET A 241 -29.62 12.68 -0.45
CA MET A 241 -28.79 11.85 -1.31
C MET A 241 -27.41 11.47 -0.74
N TYR A 242 -26.98 12.07 0.36
CA TYR A 242 -25.61 11.95 0.83
C TYR A 242 -25.55 11.82 2.35
N GLN A 243 -25.04 10.70 2.82
CA GLN A 243 -24.61 10.60 4.21
C GLN A 243 -23.25 11.27 4.33
N MET A 244 -23.11 12.17 5.27
CA MET A 244 -21.88 12.90 5.53
C MET A 244 -21.43 12.64 6.95
N ASP A 245 -20.17 12.35 7.08
CA ASP A 245 -19.53 12.28 8.38
C ASP A 245 -19.06 13.69 8.74
N ILE A 246 -19.78 14.32 9.67
CA ILE A 246 -19.43 15.62 10.26
C ILE A 246 -18.68 15.46 11.59
N GLY A 247 -18.47 14.21 12.03
CA GLY A 247 -17.74 13.87 13.25
C GLY A 247 -16.24 13.79 13.01
N GLY A 248 -15.49 13.96 14.09
CA GLY A 248 -14.07 13.77 14.09
C GLY A 248 -13.64 12.35 14.43
N GLY A 249 -12.34 12.09 14.40
CA GLY A 249 -11.73 10.94 15.04
C GLY A 249 -11.50 9.72 14.16
N SER A 250 -11.98 9.69 12.91
CA SER A 250 -11.62 8.61 11.99
C SER A 250 -10.30 8.89 11.26
N GLU A 251 -9.56 7.84 10.91
CA GLU A 251 -8.34 7.97 10.12
C GLU A 251 -8.61 8.56 8.74
N TRP A 252 -9.77 8.29 8.17
CA TRP A 252 -10.16 8.92 6.93
C TRP A 252 -10.20 10.45 7.07
N ASN A 253 -10.90 10.95 8.08
CA ASN A 253 -11.04 12.39 8.30
C ASN A 253 -9.72 13.05 8.71
N GLU A 254 -8.96 12.40 9.58
CA GLU A 254 -7.73 13.00 10.11
C GLU A 254 -6.53 12.90 9.17
N LEU A 255 -6.52 11.95 8.22
CA LEU A 255 -5.39 11.70 7.34
C LEU A 255 -5.72 11.96 5.87
N ILE A 256 -6.61 11.16 5.27
CA ILE A 256 -6.89 11.24 3.83
C ILE A 256 -7.62 12.53 3.47
N TYR A 257 -8.62 12.91 4.24
CA TYR A 257 -9.36 14.14 4.00
C TYR A 257 -8.44 15.36 4.14
N ARG A 258 -7.62 15.44 5.18
CA ARG A 258 -6.65 16.52 5.38
C ARG A 258 -5.46 16.50 4.43
N ALA A 259 -5.23 15.41 3.72
CA ALA A 259 -4.23 15.36 2.65
C ALA A 259 -4.71 16.03 1.35
N SER A 260 -5.98 16.42 1.27
CA SER A 260 -6.56 17.04 0.08
C SER A 260 -6.47 18.56 0.10
N SER A 261 -6.22 19.15 -1.08
CA SER A 261 -6.28 20.59 -1.31
C SER A 261 -7.71 21.15 -1.26
N GLY A 262 -8.72 20.29 -1.37
CA GLY A 262 -10.13 20.70 -1.38
C GLY A 262 -10.76 20.88 -0.01
N VAL A 263 -10.02 20.69 1.08
CA VAL A 263 -10.53 20.85 2.43
C VAL A 263 -10.65 22.33 2.80
N PRO A 264 -11.84 22.85 3.14
CA PRO A 264 -11.98 24.21 3.60
C PRO A 264 -11.27 24.42 4.95
N SER A 265 -10.57 25.53 5.08
CA SER A 265 -9.92 25.92 6.32
C SER A 265 -10.91 26.30 7.43
N ASP A 266 -12.11 26.70 7.05
CA ASP A 266 -13.21 27.04 7.96
C ASP A 266 -14.53 26.52 7.40
N PRO A 267 -14.98 25.34 7.83
CA PRO A 267 -16.24 24.76 7.38
C PRO A 267 -17.47 25.62 7.75
N ALA A 268 -17.39 26.48 8.76
CA ALA A 268 -18.52 27.29 9.21
C ALA A 268 -18.86 28.42 8.23
N THR A 269 -17.96 28.82 7.36
CA THR A 269 -18.16 29.95 6.43
C THR A 269 -18.66 29.53 5.07
N ASP A 270 -18.69 28.23 4.76
CA ASP A 270 -18.94 27.71 3.42
C ASP A 270 -20.40 27.27 3.16
N GLY A 271 -21.32 27.69 4.02
CA GLY A 271 -22.76 27.45 3.88
C GLY A 271 -23.10 25.97 3.75
N TYR A 272 -23.78 25.61 2.67
CA TYR A 272 -24.18 24.21 2.39
C TYR A 272 -22.98 23.27 2.27
N THR A 273 -21.86 23.78 1.82
CA THR A 273 -20.62 23.03 1.68
C THR A 273 -19.94 22.79 3.02
N ALA A 274 -20.14 23.66 4.00
CA ALA A 274 -19.63 23.48 5.36
C ALA A 274 -20.14 22.18 6.00
N ASP A 275 -21.41 21.86 5.77
CA ASP A 275 -22.02 20.60 6.23
C ASP A 275 -21.42 19.36 5.53
N ARG A 276 -20.84 19.55 4.35
CA ARG A 276 -20.17 18.46 3.61
C ARG A 276 -18.79 18.14 4.11
N HIS A 277 -18.17 19.12 4.70
CA HIS A 277 -16.79 19.03 5.13
C HIS A 277 -16.65 18.81 6.63
N GLY A 278 -17.72 18.75 7.37
CA GLY A 278 -17.85 18.53 8.79
C GLY A 278 -16.64 18.22 9.63
N GLY A 279 -16.78 18.31 10.92
CA GLY A 279 -15.84 17.75 11.86
C GLY A 279 -14.42 18.31 11.89
N PRO A 280 -13.43 17.47 12.03
CA PRO A 280 -12.07 17.80 12.44
C PRO A 280 -11.22 18.54 11.41
N GLN A 281 -11.80 18.96 10.32
CA GLN A 281 -11.07 19.69 9.27
C GLN A 281 -10.79 21.16 9.61
N ALA A 282 -11.29 21.63 10.71
CA ALA A 282 -10.82 22.86 11.30
C ALA A 282 -9.33 22.69 11.62
N GLY A 283 -8.48 22.93 10.65
CA GLY A 283 -7.06 22.78 10.77
C GLY A 283 -6.33 22.86 9.43
N THR A 284 -5.03 22.99 9.48
CA THR A 284 -4.16 23.03 8.30
C THR A 284 -4.25 21.73 7.51
N ASN A 285 -4.34 21.84 6.18
CA ASN A 285 -4.13 20.70 5.30
C ASN A 285 -2.76 20.07 5.56
N LEU A 286 -2.71 18.76 5.50
CA LEU A 286 -1.46 18.02 5.63
C LEU A 286 -0.72 17.93 4.28
N ALA A 287 -1.46 17.98 3.16
CA ALA A 287 -0.93 17.97 1.81
C ALA A 287 -1.90 18.65 0.83
N GLU A 288 -1.58 18.63 -0.47
CA GLU A 288 -2.28 19.37 -1.52
C GLU A 288 -2.75 18.43 -2.66
N TYR A 289 -3.19 17.19 -2.33
CA TYR A 289 -3.68 16.26 -3.33
C TYR A 289 -5.10 16.63 -3.80
N SER A 290 -5.34 16.51 -5.09
CA SER A 290 -6.70 16.52 -5.62
C SER A 290 -7.44 15.21 -5.31
N GLU A 291 -8.77 15.21 -5.36
CA GLU A 291 -9.55 13.97 -5.23
C GLU A 291 -9.15 12.92 -6.28
N SER A 292 -8.81 13.35 -7.49
CA SER A 292 -8.31 12.47 -8.54
C SER A 292 -6.97 11.82 -8.19
N ASP A 293 -6.06 12.57 -7.55
CA ASP A 293 -4.79 12.02 -7.08
C ASP A 293 -4.99 10.95 -6.01
N LEU A 294 -6.03 11.10 -5.22
CA LEU A 294 -6.43 10.15 -4.19
C LEU A 294 -7.36 9.03 -4.69
N GLY A 295 -7.73 9.03 -5.98
CA GLY A 295 -8.63 8.02 -6.55
C GLY A 295 -10.04 8.06 -5.99
N ILE A 296 -10.54 9.26 -5.71
CA ILE A 296 -11.86 9.55 -5.15
C ILE A 296 -12.73 10.15 -6.23
N SER A 297 -14.03 10.10 -6.06
CA SER A 297 -15.08 10.65 -6.92
C SER A 297 -15.26 9.98 -8.29
N SER A 298 -14.28 9.32 -8.85
CA SER A 298 -14.39 8.66 -10.16
C SER A 298 -13.57 7.38 -10.25
N GLY A 299 -13.89 6.53 -11.22
CA GLY A 299 -13.16 5.29 -11.49
C GLY A 299 -13.61 4.09 -10.65
N ASN A 300 -13.00 2.95 -10.93
CA ASN A 300 -13.23 1.72 -10.18
C ASN A 300 -12.56 1.81 -8.79
N GLY A 301 -13.15 1.14 -7.80
CA GLY A 301 -12.59 1.09 -6.45
C GLY A 301 -12.62 2.41 -5.67
N ARG A 302 -13.40 3.42 -6.14
CA ARG A 302 -13.50 4.72 -5.48
C ARG A 302 -14.16 4.68 -4.10
N TYR A 303 -14.95 3.63 -3.80
CA TYR A 303 -15.53 3.40 -2.48
C TYR A 303 -14.54 2.63 -1.63
N THR A 304 -13.79 3.34 -0.80
CA THR A 304 -12.85 2.71 0.12
C THR A 304 -13.58 2.03 1.26
N TRP A 305 -13.43 0.72 1.40
CA TRP A 305 -13.89 -0.01 2.57
C TRP A 305 -13.16 0.47 3.82
N CYS A 306 -13.92 0.67 4.89
CA CYS A 306 -13.44 0.99 6.23
C CYS A 306 -13.79 -0.12 7.23
N GLN A 307 -13.31 0.00 8.46
CA GLN A 307 -13.45 -1.07 9.46
C GLN A 307 -14.91 -1.28 9.91
N GLU A 308 -15.65 -0.20 10.11
CA GLU A 308 -16.82 -0.15 10.97
C GLU A 308 -18.06 -0.79 10.37
N GLN A 309 -18.87 -1.36 11.25
CA GLN A 309 -20.19 -1.89 10.98
C GLN A 309 -21.28 -0.88 11.37
N SER A 310 -22.47 -1.01 10.75
CA SER A 310 -23.65 -0.31 11.21
C SER A 310 -24.30 -1.05 12.38
N ASP A 311 -24.76 -0.31 13.39
CA ASP A 311 -25.56 -0.86 14.49
C ASP A 311 -26.98 -1.26 14.06
N GLU A 312 -27.57 -0.54 13.09
CA GLU A 312 -28.91 -0.83 12.58
C GLU A 312 -28.97 -2.06 11.69
N VAL A 313 -27.95 -2.25 10.84
CA VAL A 313 -27.91 -3.33 9.86
C VAL A 313 -26.54 -4.01 9.92
N SER A 314 -26.43 -5.04 10.72
CA SER A 314 -25.16 -5.76 10.97
C SER A 314 -24.46 -6.33 9.72
N ALA A 315 -25.12 -6.35 8.56
CA ALA A 315 -24.53 -6.75 7.29
C ALA A 315 -23.88 -5.59 6.53
N THR A 316 -24.07 -4.34 6.97
CA THR A 316 -23.52 -3.17 6.27
C THR A 316 -22.25 -2.65 6.91
N ARG A 317 -21.37 -2.14 6.06
CA ARG A 317 -20.02 -1.67 6.38
C ARG A 317 -19.85 -0.25 5.85
N VAL A 318 -19.01 0.51 6.53
CA VAL A 318 -18.66 1.87 6.11
C VAL A 318 -17.84 1.85 4.83
N VAL A 319 -18.17 2.75 3.93
CA VAL A 319 -17.34 3.13 2.79
C VAL A 319 -17.17 4.65 2.74
N ARG A 320 -15.98 5.09 2.30
CA ARG A 320 -15.64 6.51 2.16
C ARG A 320 -15.22 6.81 0.72
N GLY A 321 -15.33 8.09 0.34
CA GLY A 321 -14.83 8.56 -0.97
C GLY A 321 -15.74 8.30 -2.16
N ARG A 322 -17.01 8.07 -1.95
CA ARG A 322 -17.97 7.66 -3.00
C ARG A 322 -18.24 8.74 -4.05
N ASN A 323 -18.17 9.90 -3.95
CA ASN A 323 -18.33 10.96 -4.97
C ASN A 323 -17.49 12.17 -4.60
N ASP A 324 -17.14 12.29 -3.34
CA ASP A 324 -16.26 13.30 -2.80
C ASP A 324 -15.61 12.77 -1.50
N LEU A 325 -14.65 13.51 -0.99
CA LEU A 325 -13.89 13.17 0.21
C LEU A 325 -14.74 13.09 1.48
N ALA A 326 -15.72 13.95 1.62
CA ALA A 326 -16.55 14.02 2.83
C ALA A 326 -17.54 12.87 2.91
N ARG A 327 -17.87 12.27 1.76
CA ARG A 327 -18.96 11.32 1.70
C ARG A 327 -18.71 10.08 2.52
N PHE A 328 -19.61 9.87 3.43
CA PHE A 328 -19.84 8.65 4.18
C PHE A 328 -20.99 7.87 3.53
N ASP A 329 -20.85 6.57 3.38
CA ASP A 329 -21.90 5.70 2.88
C ASP A 329 -21.78 4.30 3.50
N ARG A 330 -22.81 3.48 3.31
CA ARG A 330 -22.92 2.12 3.85
C ARG A 330 -23.20 1.14 2.71
N LEU A 331 -22.45 0.08 2.64
CA LEU A 331 -22.68 -1.01 1.69
C LEU A 331 -22.71 -2.35 2.41
N THR A 332 -23.49 -3.30 1.88
CA THR A 332 -23.43 -4.68 2.36
C THR A 332 -22.03 -5.24 2.18
N GLY A 333 -21.47 -5.85 3.22
CA GLY A 333 -20.09 -6.33 3.26
C GLY A 333 -19.71 -7.33 2.16
N SER A 334 -20.69 -8.08 1.64
CA SER A 334 -20.51 -9.06 0.56
C SER A 334 -20.51 -8.46 -0.86
N ILE A 335 -20.69 -7.14 -1.01
CA ILE A 335 -20.72 -6.52 -2.35
C ILE A 335 -19.35 -6.53 -3.02
N THR A 336 -19.33 -7.00 -4.28
CA THR A 336 -18.18 -7.00 -5.19
C THR A 336 -18.37 -6.08 -6.39
N GLY A 337 -19.10 -4.97 -6.20
CA GLY A 337 -19.34 -3.99 -7.28
C GLY A 337 -18.05 -3.29 -7.73
N LEU A 338 -18.03 -2.82 -8.98
CA LEU A 338 -16.85 -2.13 -9.58
C LEU A 338 -16.33 -0.95 -8.73
N ASN A 339 -17.20 -0.35 -7.93
CA ASN A 339 -16.86 0.81 -7.13
C ASN A 339 -16.24 0.46 -5.77
N SER A 340 -16.46 -0.75 -5.24
CA SER A 340 -15.90 -1.18 -3.95
C SER A 340 -14.40 -1.45 -4.09
N GLY A 341 -13.62 -0.83 -3.21
CA GLY A 341 -12.15 -0.82 -3.29
C GLY A 341 -11.45 -1.23 -2.00
N TRP A 342 -10.37 -1.99 -2.16
CA TRP A 342 -9.42 -2.26 -1.09
C TRP A 342 -8.31 -1.21 -1.11
N ARG A 343 -8.30 -0.37 -0.09
CA ARG A 343 -7.29 0.65 0.17
C ARG A 343 -6.67 0.38 1.53
N PRO A 344 -5.64 -0.47 1.62
CA PRO A 344 -5.06 -0.86 2.88
C PRO A 344 -4.34 0.28 3.58
N ALA A 345 -4.30 0.18 4.92
CA ALA A 345 -3.40 0.88 5.79
C ALA A 345 -2.38 -0.10 6.37
N LEU A 346 -1.12 0.31 6.45
CA LEU A 346 -0.05 -0.39 7.12
C LEU A 346 0.35 0.41 8.36
N GLU A 347 0.35 -0.21 9.53
CA GLU A 347 0.81 0.41 10.77
C GLU A 347 2.18 -0.17 11.12
N LEU A 348 3.19 0.69 11.26
CA LEU A 348 4.55 0.28 11.62
C LEU A 348 4.56 -0.29 13.03
N VAL A 349 5.06 -1.51 13.17
CA VAL A 349 5.33 -2.13 14.47
C VAL A 349 6.65 -1.58 15.00
N THR A 350 6.58 -0.72 16.00
CA THR A 350 7.80 -0.25 16.69
C THR A 350 8.24 -1.33 17.67
N SER A 351 9.51 -1.75 17.60
CA SER A 351 10.11 -2.57 18.65
C SER A 351 10.18 -1.73 19.93
N ASN A 352 9.49 -2.16 20.97
CA ASN A 352 9.64 -1.60 22.31
C ASN A 352 11.03 -1.93 22.86
#